data_978eee81cf4f16de5ced0c4d16a5322d
#
_entry.id   978eee81cf4f16de5ced0c4d16a5322d
#
_cell.length_a   1.000
_cell.length_b   1.000
_cell.length_c   1.000
_cell.angle_alpha   90.00
_cell.angle_beta   90.00
_cell.angle_gamma   90.00
#
_symmetry.space_group_name_H-M   'P 1'
#
loop_
_entity.id
_entity.type
_entity.pdbx_description
1 polymer ?
#
loop_
_entity_poly.entity_id
_entity_poly.type
_entity_poly.pdbx_seq_one_letter_code
_entity_poly.pdbx_strand_id
1 'polypeptide(L)'
;MRELRRLLGYLGPYRRDLLIAAVMIILETAFEMVIPVLMADIIDVGVANRDVAVILQRGIQMGVCALLALATGLLYARFTARAAYGWGANIREAQFERVQKYAFSNLDKFETSSLVTHMTTDVTVLQNTVNGGYRPLVRSPVMLVMGVGLSFWMNPRLALVFLVCAPVLGGVLFVIVRRVAPMYGRLQKAVDRLNNVVQEGLTAIRAVKAFVRGEYEEEKFQGVNSELMETSQRTFRLAVLNLPVFQLVMYTAVVLIMWLGGNMVLNSGLQVGQLTGFLSYVLQVMNSMMLISNVFLLLTRSLASARRISEVLDENIVLDSPEDAVEEMPDGSVEFEGVSFKYHSGAREYALSGVELHIPAGQTVGILGGTGSAKTTLVQLIPRLYDATEGTVRVGGRDVREYDLRALRDAVGIVLQKNVLFSGTVRENLRWGKPDASDEELWAACRAACAAEFLERMPKGLDTDLGQGGVNVSGGQKQRLCIARTLLKRPKILIFDDSTSAVDTATEGKIRTALAELRDVTKLIIAQRITSVMHTDQIVILEDGRVHAVGTHESLLAGDPIYQEIYASQMKGGEDHGVPATEC
;
A
#
# COMPACT_ATOMS: atom_id res chain seq x y z
N MET A 1 2.99 16.54 10.94
CA MET A 1 3.25 16.45 12.41
C MET A 1 2.07 15.82 13.16
N ARG A 2 0.81 16.20 12.85
CA ARG A 2 -0.40 15.61 13.48
C ARG A 2 -0.51 14.11 13.16
N GLU A 3 -0.34 13.74 11.90
CA GLU A 3 -0.38 12.35 11.41
C GLU A 3 0.71 11.49 12.07
N LEU A 4 1.94 11.97 12.12
CA LEU A 4 3.04 11.23 12.76
C LEU A 4 2.76 11.02 14.26
N ARG A 5 2.23 12.04 14.95
CA ARG A 5 1.85 11.91 16.37
C ARG A 5 0.77 10.84 16.58
N ARG A 6 -0.18 10.74 15.65
CA ARG A 6 -1.23 9.70 15.67
C ARG A 6 -0.64 8.32 15.44
N LEU A 7 0.23 8.17 14.44
CA LEU A 7 0.91 6.89 14.17
C LEU A 7 1.80 6.44 15.33
N LEU A 8 2.37 7.36 16.12
CA LEU A 8 3.06 7.02 17.36
C LEU A 8 2.13 6.35 18.40
N GLY A 9 0.81 6.47 18.26
CA GLY A 9 -0.15 5.71 19.04
C GLY A 9 0.00 4.20 18.89
N TYR A 10 0.36 3.73 17.69
CA TYR A 10 0.59 2.32 17.36
C TYR A 10 1.90 1.74 17.91
N LEU A 11 2.73 2.52 18.61
CA LEU A 11 3.90 2.00 19.32
C LEU A 11 3.53 0.94 20.37
N GLY A 12 2.35 1.08 21.00
CA GLY A 12 1.90 0.11 21.99
C GLY A 12 2.96 -0.20 23.07
N PRO A 13 3.34 -1.47 23.24
CA PRO A 13 4.33 -1.88 24.24
C PRO A 13 5.74 -1.35 23.97
N TYR A 14 6.07 -1.02 22.71
CA TYR A 14 7.39 -0.55 22.28
C TYR A 14 7.72 0.88 22.69
N ARG A 15 6.79 1.63 23.29
CA ARG A 15 7.07 2.96 23.87
C ARG A 15 8.15 2.91 24.95
N ARG A 16 8.17 1.85 25.75
CA ARG A 16 9.20 1.62 26.78
C ARG A 16 10.57 1.40 26.15
N ASP A 17 10.63 0.60 25.09
CA ASP A 17 11.88 0.34 24.37
C ASP A 17 12.47 1.65 23.78
N LEU A 18 11.62 2.54 23.22
CA LEU A 18 12.06 3.81 22.71
C LEU A 18 12.57 4.77 23.80
N LEU A 19 11.93 4.77 24.98
CA LEU A 19 12.39 5.54 26.13
C LEU A 19 13.73 5.01 26.67
N ILE A 20 13.88 3.69 26.79
CA ILE A 20 15.14 3.06 27.18
C ILE A 20 16.25 3.43 26.18
N ALA A 21 15.94 3.36 24.88
CA ALA A 21 16.88 3.76 23.83
C ALA A 21 17.31 5.24 23.99
N ALA A 22 16.40 6.17 24.33
CA ALA A 22 16.75 7.56 24.62
C ALA A 22 17.72 7.69 25.79
N VAL A 23 17.46 6.99 26.88
CA VAL A 23 18.35 6.99 28.06
C VAL A 23 19.73 6.41 27.71
N MET A 24 19.75 5.29 26.97
CA MET A 24 21.02 4.65 26.58
C MET A 24 21.89 5.56 25.70
N ILE A 25 21.29 6.29 24.76
CA ILE A 25 22.06 7.22 23.89
C ILE A 25 22.54 8.46 24.65
N ILE A 26 21.76 8.93 25.65
CA ILE A 26 22.21 10.02 26.52
C ILE A 26 23.40 9.58 27.36
N LEU A 27 23.36 8.37 27.93
CA LEU A 27 24.48 7.78 28.69
C LEU A 27 25.71 7.55 27.81
N GLU A 28 25.53 6.97 26.63
CA GLU A 28 26.57 6.80 25.60
C GLU A 28 27.29 8.14 25.35
N THR A 29 26.49 9.18 25.05
CA THR A 29 27.01 10.50 24.76
C THR A 29 27.75 11.11 25.96
N ALA A 30 27.21 10.91 27.17
CA ALA A 30 27.84 11.40 28.40
C ALA A 30 29.22 10.75 28.62
N PHE A 31 29.32 9.41 28.47
CA PHE A 31 30.62 8.73 28.59
C PHE A 31 31.61 9.17 27.54
N GLU A 32 31.19 9.39 26.28
CA GLU A 32 32.05 9.90 25.23
C GLU A 32 32.54 11.35 25.52
N MET A 33 31.67 12.19 26.09
CA MET A 33 32.00 13.58 26.40
C MET A 33 32.99 13.73 27.58
N VAL A 34 33.11 12.75 28.45
CA VAL A 34 34.09 12.73 29.55
C VAL A 34 35.51 12.42 29.04
N ILE A 35 35.66 11.68 27.95
CA ILE A 35 36.96 11.24 27.43
C ILE A 35 37.96 12.41 27.16
N PRO A 36 37.56 13.53 26.50
CA PRO A 36 38.43 14.65 26.28
C PRO A 36 38.94 15.34 27.57
N VAL A 37 38.09 15.36 28.65
CA VAL A 37 38.51 15.88 29.96
C VAL A 37 39.58 15.02 30.58
N LEU A 38 39.39 13.69 30.58
CA LEU A 38 40.38 12.76 31.11
C LEU A 38 41.69 12.81 30.31
N MET A 39 41.60 13.02 28.98
CA MET A 39 42.75 13.20 28.13
C MET A 39 43.50 14.51 28.47
N ALA A 40 42.80 15.59 28.75
CA ALA A 40 43.41 16.83 29.22
C ALA A 40 44.17 16.62 30.53
N ASP A 41 43.56 15.91 31.52
CA ASP A 41 44.21 15.60 32.80
C ASP A 41 45.48 14.73 32.59
N ILE A 42 45.50 13.77 31.66
CA ILE A 42 46.69 12.98 31.34
C ILE A 42 47.82 13.89 30.90
N ILE A 43 47.55 14.85 30.01
CA ILE A 43 48.58 15.76 29.47
C ILE A 43 49.03 16.76 30.53
N ASP A 44 48.11 17.40 31.21
CA ASP A 44 48.37 18.55 32.07
C ASP A 44 48.92 18.16 33.46
N VAL A 45 48.54 16.98 33.96
CA VAL A 45 48.98 16.51 35.28
C VAL A 45 49.96 15.35 35.15
N GLY A 46 49.61 14.33 34.35
CA GLY A 46 50.41 13.10 34.23
C GLY A 46 51.73 13.36 33.49
N VAL A 47 51.65 13.88 32.26
CA VAL A 47 52.84 14.09 31.41
C VAL A 47 53.68 15.24 31.91
N ALA A 48 53.05 16.36 32.26
CA ALA A 48 53.78 17.56 32.75
C ALA A 48 54.55 17.28 34.03
N ASN A 49 54.00 16.49 34.97
CA ASN A 49 54.66 16.11 36.22
C ASN A 49 55.47 14.79 36.13
N ARG A 50 55.46 14.14 34.98
CA ARG A 50 56.07 12.81 34.76
C ARG A 50 55.51 11.73 35.71
N ASP A 51 54.26 11.88 36.11
CA ASP A 51 53.57 10.95 37.02
C ASP A 51 52.87 9.82 36.25
N VAL A 52 53.52 8.68 36.19
CA VAL A 52 53.06 7.48 35.49
C VAL A 52 51.78 6.91 36.17
N ALA A 53 51.62 7.12 37.49
CA ALA A 53 50.42 6.59 38.19
C ALA A 53 49.17 7.36 37.76
N VAL A 54 49.26 8.67 37.62
CA VAL A 54 48.15 9.50 37.09
C VAL A 54 47.83 9.13 35.65
N ILE A 55 48.83 8.96 34.79
CA ILE A 55 48.65 8.54 33.40
C ILE A 55 47.88 7.18 33.34
N LEU A 56 48.34 6.20 34.11
CA LEU A 56 47.70 4.89 34.14
C LEU A 56 46.26 4.95 34.71
N GLN A 57 46.06 5.67 35.80
CA GLN A 57 44.74 5.81 36.41
C GLN A 57 43.72 6.47 35.44
N ARG A 58 44.06 7.61 34.82
CA ARG A 58 43.22 8.30 33.86
C ARG A 58 43.04 7.49 32.57
N GLY A 59 44.08 6.79 32.11
CA GLY A 59 44.01 5.87 30.97
C GLY A 59 43.03 4.73 31.22
N ILE A 60 43.01 4.13 32.41
CA ILE A 60 42.06 3.10 32.80
C ILE A 60 40.63 3.71 32.83
N GLN A 61 40.46 4.89 33.41
CA GLN A 61 39.14 5.59 33.42
C GLN A 61 38.62 5.85 32.01
N MET A 62 39.48 6.29 31.07
CA MET A 62 39.09 6.45 29.66
C MET A 62 38.68 5.11 29.04
N GLY A 63 39.42 4.04 29.30
CA GLY A 63 39.07 2.69 28.86
C GLY A 63 37.70 2.23 29.37
N VAL A 64 37.45 2.47 30.67
CA VAL A 64 36.11 2.17 31.27
C VAL A 64 35.00 3.00 30.63
N CYS A 65 35.23 4.31 30.44
CA CYS A 65 34.24 5.15 29.74
C CYS A 65 33.96 4.67 28.32
N ALA A 66 35.00 4.27 27.56
CA ALA A 66 34.84 3.73 26.22
C ALA A 66 34.07 2.40 26.20
N LEU A 67 34.32 1.50 27.16
CA LEU A 67 33.56 0.24 27.30
C LEU A 67 32.10 0.49 27.70
N LEU A 68 31.86 1.45 28.59
CA LEU A 68 30.49 1.83 28.97
C LEU A 68 29.73 2.49 27.80
N ALA A 69 30.42 3.34 27.02
CA ALA A 69 29.85 3.90 25.80
C ALA A 69 29.51 2.82 24.76
N LEU A 70 30.39 1.83 24.57
CA LEU A 70 30.13 0.69 23.71
C LEU A 70 28.91 -0.11 24.20
N ALA A 71 28.86 -0.45 25.48
CA ALA A 71 27.77 -1.23 26.06
C ALA A 71 26.42 -0.50 25.92
N THR A 72 26.37 0.80 26.26
CA THR A 72 25.15 1.62 26.11
C THR A 72 24.78 1.81 24.65
N GLY A 73 25.72 1.95 23.72
CA GLY A 73 25.48 2.00 22.29
C GLY A 73 24.89 0.71 21.72
N LEU A 74 25.38 -0.46 22.17
CA LEU A 74 24.81 -1.76 21.77
C LEU A 74 23.37 -1.94 22.31
N LEU A 75 23.14 -1.56 23.56
CA LEU A 75 21.78 -1.57 24.14
C LEU A 75 20.84 -0.62 23.39
N TYR A 76 21.30 0.61 23.12
CA TYR A 76 20.57 1.54 22.27
C TYR A 76 20.15 0.90 20.95
N ALA A 77 21.08 0.33 20.20
CA ALA A 77 20.82 -0.27 18.90
C ALA A 77 19.77 -1.39 18.99
N ARG A 78 19.87 -2.24 20.01
CA ARG A 78 18.90 -3.31 20.27
C ARG A 78 17.48 -2.77 20.54
N PHE A 79 17.34 -1.82 21.46
CA PHE A 79 16.02 -1.29 21.85
C PHE A 79 15.40 -0.44 20.72
N THR A 80 16.21 0.36 20.01
CA THR A 80 15.72 1.15 18.88
C THR A 80 15.25 0.25 17.73
N ALA A 81 16.01 -0.77 17.38
CA ALA A 81 15.62 -1.73 16.34
C ALA A 81 14.31 -2.43 16.72
N ARG A 82 14.20 -2.93 17.97
CA ARG A 82 12.99 -3.56 18.46
C ARG A 82 11.77 -2.61 18.39
N ALA A 83 11.95 -1.36 18.81
CA ALA A 83 10.90 -0.34 18.74
C ALA A 83 10.50 0.00 17.30
N ALA A 84 11.47 0.22 16.41
CA ALA A 84 11.21 0.59 15.02
C ALA A 84 10.48 -0.52 14.24
N TYR A 85 10.98 -1.75 14.33
CA TYR A 85 10.37 -2.88 13.61
C TYR A 85 9.06 -3.33 14.22
N GLY A 86 8.93 -3.34 15.56
CA GLY A 86 7.68 -3.63 16.23
C GLY A 86 6.58 -2.59 15.93
N TRP A 87 6.94 -1.32 15.92
CA TRP A 87 6.02 -0.25 15.51
C TRP A 87 5.54 -0.43 14.06
N GLY A 88 6.46 -0.73 13.14
CA GLY A 88 6.09 -1.01 11.76
C GLY A 88 5.20 -2.23 11.59
N ALA A 89 5.40 -3.29 12.40
CA ALA A 89 4.52 -4.46 12.40
C ALA A 89 3.09 -4.08 12.82
N ASN A 90 2.94 -3.35 13.93
CA ASN A 90 1.63 -2.90 14.41
C ASN A 90 0.90 -1.99 13.39
N ILE A 91 1.64 -1.12 12.68
CA ILE A 91 1.05 -0.27 11.63
C ILE A 91 0.57 -1.13 10.46
N ARG A 92 1.34 -2.14 10.02
CA ARG A 92 0.92 -3.05 8.93
C ARG A 92 -0.32 -3.84 9.31
N GLU A 93 -0.35 -4.38 10.52
CA GLU A 93 -1.49 -5.10 11.07
C GLU A 93 -2.74 -4.21 11.08
N ALA A 94 -2.66 -3.00 11.63
CA ALA A 94 -3.76 -2.05 11.66
C ALA A 94 -4.25 -1.65 10.25
N GLN A 95 -3.33 -1.43 9.29
CA GLN A 95 -3.71 -1.15 7.91
C GLN A 95 -4.39 -2.34 7.26
N PHE A 96 -3.86 -3.56 7.48
CA PHE A 96 -4.44 -4.77 6.90
C PHE A 96 -5.85 -5.03 7.45
N GLU A 97 -6.04 -4.94 8.77
CA GLU A 97 -7.36 -5.04 9.41
C GLU A 97 -8.34 -3.99 8.88
N ARG A 98 -7.85 -2.76 8.66
CA ARG A 98 -8.68 -1.68 8.14
C ARG A 98 -9.13 -1.93 6.71
N VAL A 99 -8.21 -2.37 5.84
CA VAL A 99 -8.50 -2.68 4.44
C VAL A 99 -9.45 -3.88 4.30
N GLN A 100 -9.37 -4.88 5.20
CA GLN A 100 -10.33 -5.99 5.21
C GLN A 100 -11.77 -5.56 5.51
N LYS A 101 -11.95 -4.42 6.20
CA LYS A 101 -13.26 -3.84 6.50
C LYS A 101 -13.76 -2.86 5.43
N TYR A 102 -12.95 -2.56 4.40
CA TYR A 102 -13.35 -1.65 3.34
C TYR A 102 -14.51 -2.19 2.51
N ALA A 103 -15.43 -1.29 2.18
CA ALA A 103 -16.39 -1.51 1.12
C ALA A 103 -15.74 -1.39 -0.26
N PHE A 104 -16.40 -1.85 -1.31
CA PHE A 104 -15.92 -1.69 -2.68
C PHE A 104 -15.74 -0.21 -3.04
N SER A 105 -16.66 0.66 -2.60
CA SER A 105 -16.54 2.11 -2.78
C SER A 105 -15.29 2.73 -2.14
N ASN A 106 -14.77 2.15 -1.04
CA ASN A 106 -13.49 2.54 -0.46
C ASN A 106 -12.33 2.03 -1.32
N LEU A 107 -12.40 0.77 -1.81
CA LEU A 107 -11.36 0.18 -2.64
C LEU A 107 -11.23 0.88 -4.00
N ASP A 108 -12.32 1.41 -4.56
CA ASP A 108 -12.31 2.17 -5.81
C ASP A 108 -11.51 3.49 -5.71
N LYS A 109 -11.33 4.02 -4.50
CA LYS A 109 -10.49 5.22 -4.24
C LYS A 109 -9.00 4.91 -4.27
N PHE A 110 -8.61 3.67 -4.00
CA PHE A 110 -7.23 3.24 -3.86
C PHE A 110 -6.87 2.19 -4.90
N GLU A 111 -5.86 2.45 -5.70
CA GLU A 111 -5.28 1.39 -6.52
C GLU A 111 -4.64 0.32 -5.62
N THR A 112 -4.82 -0.95 -5.96
CA THR A 112 -4.23 -2.08 -5.20
C THR A 112 -2.71 -1.95 -5.07
N SER A 113 -2.03 -1.49 -6.12
CA SER A 113 -0.59 -1.20 -6.13
C SER A 113 -0.19 -0.15 -5.09
N SER A 114 -1.03 0.87 -4.92
CA SER A 114 -0.84 1.94 -3.94
C SER A 114 -1.01 1.41 -2.51
N LEU A 115 -2.05 0.62 -2.23
CA LEU A 115 -2.25 -0.01 -0.92
C LEU A 115 -1.07 -0.90 -0.52
N VAL A 116 -0.56 -1.72 -1.46
CA VAL A 116 0.65 -2.53 -1.22
C VAL A 116 1.84 -1.64 -0.87
N THR A 117 2.04 -0.53 -1.59
CA THR A 117 3.12 0.43 -1.32
C THR A 117 2.98 1.07 0.06
N HIS A 118 1.76 1.42 0.48
CA HIS A 118 1.51 2.01 1.80
C HIS A 118 1.79 1.03 2.94
N MET A 119 1.50 -0.27 2.75
CA MET A 119 1.78 -1.31 3.75
C MET A 119 3.26 -1.75 3.78
N THR A 120 4.00 -1.59 2.69
CA THR A 120 5.39 -2.05 2.56
C THR A 120 6.39 -0.89 2.62
N THR A 121 6.53 -0.16 1.53
CA THR A 121 7.55 0.88 1.36
C THR A 121 7.36 2.05 2.32
N ASP A 122 6.13 2.56 2.48
CA ASP A 122 5.88 3.70 3.36
C ASP A 122 6.12 3.35 4.83
N VAL A 123 5.70 2.16 5.28
CA VAL A 123 6.02 1.69 6.63
C VAL A 123 7.52 1.52 6.81
N THR A 124 8.24 1.01 5.80
CA THR A 124 9.69 0.86 5.85
C THR A 124 10.40 2.22 5.96
N VAL A 125 9.91 3.26 5.28
CA VAL A 125 10.41 4.65 5.44
C VAL A 125 10.24 5.13 6.88
N LEU A 126 9.09 4.87 7.52
CA LEU A 126 8.87 5.21 8.92
C LEU A 126 9.81 4.44 9.86
N GLN A 127 9.98 3.12 9.64
CA GLN A 127 10.90 2.28 10.41
C GLN A 127 12.34 2.81 10.32
N ASN A 128 12.80 3.12 9.10
CA ASN A 128 14.15 3.66 8.88
C ASN A 128 14.33 5.04 9.49
N THR A 129 13.27 5.85 9.56
CA THR A 129 13.29 7.15 10.22
C THR A 129 13.49 7.00 11.74
N VAL A 130 12.84 6.03 12.36
CA VAL A 130 13.07 5.74 13.78
C VAL A 130 14.44 5.10 13.97
N ASN A 131 14.78 4.06 13.21
CA ASN A 131 16.03 3.32 13.41
C ASN A 131 17.27 4.17 13.13
N GLY A 132 17.28 4.93 12.03
CA GLY A 132 18.43 5.76 11.61
C GLY A 132 18.38 7.21 12.08
N GLY A 133 17.19 7.79 12.24
CA GLY A 133 17.00 9.21 12.60
C GLY A 133 16.91 9.47 14.09
N TYR A 134 16.53 8.48 14.90
CA TYR A 134 16.35 8.67 16.34
C TYR A 134 17.67 8.97 17.06
N ARG A 135 18.77 8.28 16.68
CA ARG A 135 20.09 8.53 17.25
C ARG A 135 20.57 9.97 17.05
N PRO A 136 20.67 10.52 15.83
CA PRO A 136 21.10 11.91 15.67
C PRO A 136 20.11 12.91 16.25
N LEU A 137 18.80 12.60 16.29
CA LEU A 137 17.78 13.48 16.87
C LEU A 137 17.97 13.67 18.38
N VAL A 138 18.34 12.63 19.12
CA VAL A 138 18.55 12.68 20.58
C VAL A 138 19.99 13.04 20.91
N ARG A 139 20.96 12.40 20.25
CA ARG A 139 22.38 12.58 20.54
C ARG A 139 22.88 13.98 20.24
N SER A 140 22.50 14.57 19.10
CA SER A 140 23.09 15.85 18.68
C SER A 140 22.74 17.02 19.61
N PRO A 141 21.49 17.21 20.10
CA PRO A 141 21.20 18.22 21.11
C PRO A 141 21.95 17.98 22.43
N VAL A 142 22.06 16.72 22.87
CA VAL A 142 22.82 16.37 24.10
C VAL A 142 24.30 16.70 23.92
N MET A 143 24.89 16.33 22.79
CA MET A 143 26.26 16.62 22.44
C MET A 143 26.54 18.12 22.38
N LEU A 144 25.60 18.88 21.78
CA LEU A 144 25.72 20.36 21.72
C LEU A 144 25.71 20.96 23.13
N VAL A 145 24.75 20.60 23.97
CA VAL A 145 24.60 21.15 25.33
C VAL A 145 25.77 20.74 26.21
N MET A 146 26.14 19.47 26.21
CA MET A 146 27.25 18.96 27.02
C MET A 146 28.60 19.46 26.51
N GLY A 147 28.84 19.45 25.19
CA GLY A 147 30.10 19.94 24.61
C GLY A 147 30.34 21.40 24.85
N VAL A 148 29.30 22.24 24.68
CA VAL A 148 29.40 23.66 25.01
C VAL A 148 29.54 23.84 26.52
N GLY A 149 28.76 23.16 27.36
CA GLY A 149 28.82 23.25 28.82
C GLY A 149 30.20 22.88 29.39
N LEU A 150 30.75 21.72 28.94
CA LEU A 150 32.10 21.28 29.34
C LEU A 150 33.19 22.25 28.86
N SER A 151 33.02 22.81 27.66
CA SER A 151 33.93 23.84 27.15
C SER A 151 33.92 25.12 28.02
N PHE A 152 32.74 25.57 28.42
CA PHE A 152 32.63 26.72 29.36
C PHE A 152 33.22 26.41 30.74
N TRP A 153 33.06 25.18 31.23
CA TRP A 153 33.68 24.73 32.49
C TRP A 153 35.22 24.72 32.42
N MET A 154 35.79 24.27 31.27
CA MET A 154 37.23 24.23 31.07
C MET A 154 37.81 25.65 30.92
N ASN A 155 37.28 26.46 30.02
CA ASN A 155 37.71 27.86 29.84
C ASN A 155 36.63 28.71 29.17
N PRO A 156 35.99 29.66 29.92
CA PRO A 156 34.89 30.47 29.39
C PRO A 156 35.30 31.36 28.20
N ARG A 157 36.54 31.88 28.18
CA ARG A 157 37.00 32.77 27.09
C ARG A 157 37.13 32.03 25.76
N LEU A 158 37.68 30.83 25.76
CA LEU A 158 37.76 30.00 24.57
C LEU A 158 36.37 29.47 24.12
N ALA A 159 35.49 29.20 25.09
CA ALA A 159 34.13 28.74 24.79
C ALA A 159 33.30 29.77 23.99
N LEU A 160 33.65 31.05 24.02
CA LEU A 160 33.02 32.10 23.19
C LEU A 160 33.15 31.81 21.68
N VAL A 161 34.17 31.04 21.25
CA VAL A 161 34.31 30.62 19.86
C VAL A 161 33.13 29.80 19.42
N PHE A 162 32.57 28.96 20.30
CA PHE A 162 31.34 28.19 19.98
C PHE A 162 30.13 29.07 19.79
N LEU A 163 30.03 30.15 20.60
CA LEU A 163 28.91 31.09 20.52
C LEU A 163 28.88 31.84 19.18
N VAL A 164 30.02 31.93 18.49
CA VAL A 164 30.11 32.54 17.15
C VAL A 164 30.03 31.48 16.05
N CYS A 165 30.84 30.45 16.14
CA CYS A 165 30.95 29.45 15.06
C CYS A 165 29.71 28.58 14.92
N ALA A 166 29.06 28.19 16.02
CA ALA A 166 27.86 27.32 15.95
C ALA A 166 26.64 28.01 15.30
N PRO A 167 26.26 29.27 15.68
CA PRO A 167 25.20 29.96 14.95
C PRO A 167 25.52 30.27 13.48
N VAL A 168 26.80 30.60 13.17
CA VAL A 168 27.24 30.82 11.79
C VAL A 168 27.04 29.54 10.97
N LEU A 169 27.53 28.40 11.48
CA LEU A 169 27.35 27.10 10.80
C LEU A 169 25.87 26.77 10.66
N GLY A 170 25.11 26.91 11.76
CA GLY A 170 23.65 26.63 11.74
C GLY A 170 22.91 27.51 10.74
N GLY A 171 23.23 28.78 10.65
CA GLY A 171 22.65 29.74 9.71
C GLY A 171 22.97 29.38 8.25
N VAL A 172 24.23 29.05 7.96
CA VAL A 172 24.66 28.66 6.61
C VAL A 172 24.01 27.33 6.20
N LEU A 173 24.02 26.33 7.08
CA LEU A 173 23.35 25.04 6.81
C LEU A 173 21.86 25.22 6.57
N PHE A 174 21.19 26.05 7.37
CA PHE A 174 19.77 26.37 7.20
C PHE A 174 19.48 26.98 5.83
N VAL A 175 20.31 27.94 5.38
CA VAL A 175 20.16 28.58 4.05
C VAL A 175 20.36 27.57 2.94
N ILE A 176 21.39 26.71 3.03
CA ILE A 176 21.65 25.66 2.03
C ILE A 176 20.45 24.70 1.96
N VAL A 177 20.02 24.16 3.11
CA VAL A 177 18.88 23.21 3.16
C VAL A 177 17.62 23.84 2.58
N ARG A 178 17.30 25.09 2.94
CA ARG A 178 16.12 25.80 2.44
C ARG A 178 16.14 26.00 0.92
N ARG A 179 17.30 26.17 0.31
CA ARG A 179 17.45 26.31 -1.14
C ARG A 179 17.47 24.97 -1.87
N VAL A 180 18.10 23.96 -1.28
CA VAL A 180 18.27 22.63 -1.90
C VAL A 180 17.01 21.79 -1.79
N ALA A 181 16.23 21.89 -0.71
CA ALA A 181 15.02 21.08 -0.51
C ALA A 181 14.00 21.18 -1.67
N PRO A 182 13.64 22.37 -2.20
CA PRO A 182 12.73 22.47 -3.34
C PRO A 182 13.35 21.90 -4.65
N MET A 183 14.68 21.92 -4.78
CA MET A 183 15.37 21.36 -5.93
C MET A 183 15.29 19.83 -5.94
N TYR A 184 15.39 19.19 -4.78
CA TYR A 184 15.13 17.75 -4.65
C TYR A 184 13.70 17.39 -5.04
N GLY A 185 12.71 18.24 -4.74
CA GLY A 185 11.34 18.04 -5.20
C GLY A 185 11.21 18.08 -6.74
N ARG A 186 11.95 18.98 -7.41
CA ARG A 186 11.99 19.02 -8.89
C ARG A 186 12.72 17.81 -9.47
N LEU A 187 13.83 17.41 -8.85
CA LEU A 187 14.59 16.23 -9.23
C LEU A 187 13.70 14.98 -9.15
N GLN A 188 12.93 14.83 -8.06
CA GLN A 188 12.02 13.69 -7.92
C GLN A 188 10.97 13.66 -9.05
N LYS A 189 10.38 14.82 -9.40
CA LYS A 189 9.44 14.91 -10.53
C LYS A 189 10.07 14.53 -11.88
N ALA A 190 11.35 14.84 -12.09
CA ALA A 190 12.07 14.42 -13.29
C ALA A 190 12.32 12.90 -13.31
N VAL A 191 12.65 12.30 -12.16
CA VAL A 191 12.74 10.83 -12.01
C VAL A 191 11.39 10.17 -12.29
N ASP A 192 10.29 10.71 -11.74
CA ASP A 192 8.94 10.17 -11.97
C ASP A 192 8.55 10.22 -13.45
N ARG A 193 8.89 11.30 -14.17
CA ARG A 193 8.66 11.39 -15.64
C ARG A 193 9.46 10.33 -16.40
N LEU A 194 10.74 10.14 -16.04
CA LEU A 194 11.55 9.09 -16.66
C LEU A 194 10.93 7.70 -16.43
N ASN A 195 10.53 7.41 -15.18
CA ASN A 195 9.89 6.15 -14.85
C ASN A 195 8.60 5.93 -15.66
N ASN A 196 7.77 6.96 -15.82
CA ASN A 196 6.56 6.89 -16.62
C ASN A 196 6.84 6.57 -18.09
N VAL A 197 7.83 7.23 -18.71
CA VAL A 197 8.21 6.95 -20.10
C VAL A 197 8.73 5.52 -20.27
N VAL A 198 9.57 5.05 -19.33
CA VAL A 198 10.09 3.69 -19.36
C VAL A 198 8.95 2.67 -19.17
N GLN A 199 8.07 2.90 -18.21
CA GLN A 199 6.94 2.01 -17.94
C GLN A 199 5.98 1.94 -19.13
N GLU A 200 5.65 3.09 -19.74
CA GLU A 200 4.81 3.17 -20.93
C GLU A 200 5.45 2.39 -22.10
N GLY A 201 6.73 2.66 -22.40
CA GLY A 201 7.47 1.99 -23.46
C GLY A 201 7.58 0.49 -23.28
N LEU A 202 7.84 0.02 -22.04
CA LEU A 202 7.91 -1.41 -21.74
C LEU A 202 6.54 -2.10 -21.78
N THR A 203 5.50 -1.44 -21.30
CA THR A 203 4.13 -1.99 -21.35
C THR A 203 3.65 -2.09 -22.80
N ALA A 204 3.95 -1.09 -23.61
CA ALA A 204 3.58 -1.03 -25.02
C ALA A 204 4.63 -1.62 -25.98
N ILE A 205 5.67 -2.31 -25.50
CA ILE A 205 6.83 -2.74 -26.33
C ILE A 205 6.44 -3.54 -27.56
N ARG A 206 5.38 -4.35 -27.47
CA ARG A 206 4.88 -5.12 -28.61
C ARG A 206 4.30 -4.20 -29.70
N ALA A 207 3.58 -3.15 -29.29
CA ALA A 207 3.04 -2.16 -30.21
C ALA A 207 4.18 -1.33 -30.83
N VAL A 208 5.14 -0.87 -30.01
CA VAL A 208 6.32 -0.13 -30.49
C VAL A 208 7.05 -0.92 -31.58
N LYS A 209 7.25 -2.23 -31.36
CA LYS A 209 7.89 -3.11 -32.36
C LYS A 209 7.01 -3.36 -33.58
N ALA A 210 5.70 -3.57 -33.39
CA ALA A 210 4.76 -3.82 -34.50
C ALA A 210 4.63 -2.60 -35.43
N PHE A 211 4.67 -1.38 -34.87
CA PHE A 211 4.60 -0.15 -35.64
C PHE A 211 5.98 0.42 -36.06
N VAL A 212 7.08 -0.28 -35.73
CA VAL A 212 8.47 0.12 -36.04
C VAL A 212 8.80 1.53 -35.51
N ARG A 213 8.30 1.87 -34.29
CA ARG A 213 8.46 3.21 -33.69
C ARG A 213 9.57 3.25 -32.60
N GLY A 214 10.57 2.38 -32.70
CA GLY A 214 11.69 2.35 -31.75
C GLY A 214 12.46 3.66 -31.64
N GLU A 215 12.81 4.27 -32.79
CA GLU A 215 13.53 5.55 -32.83
C GLU A 215 12.76 6.69 -32.16
N TYR A 216 11.44 6.76 -32.34
CA TYR A 216 10.59 7.75 -31.69
C TYR A 216 10.59 7.61 -30.16
N GLU A 217 10.48 6.37 -29.65
CA GLU A 217 10.53 6.12 -28.21
C GLU A 217 11.92 6.40 -27.64
N GLU A 218 12.98 6.14 -28.39
CA GLU A 218 14.36 6.46 -28.01
C GLU A 218 14.57 7.99 -27.91
N GLU A 219 14.09 8.76 -28.87
CA GLU A 219 14.15 10.23 -28.85
C GLU A 219 13.35 10.80 -27.65
N LYS A 220 12.14 10.27 -27.39
CA LYS A 220 11.31 10.62 -26.25
C LYS A 220 12.04 10.35 -24.91
N PHE A 221 12.67 9.16 -24.80
CA PHE A 221 13.47 8.80 -23.64
C PHE A 221 14.69 9.72 -23.48
N GLN A 222 15.44 10.00 -24.55
CA GLN A 222 16.61 10.88 -24.52
C GLN A 222 16.24 12.30 -24.04
N GLY A 223 15.09 12.83 -24.46
CA GLY A 223 14.60 14.12 -24.01
C GLY A 223 14.40 14.19 -22.50
N VAL A 224 13.69 13.21 -21.96
CA VAL A 224 13.41 13.14 -20.50
C VAL A 224 14.68 12.82 -19.71
N ASN A 225 15.55 11.95 -20.22
CA ASN A 225 16.83 11.63 -19.60
C ASN A 225 17.77 12.86 -19.53
N SER A 226 17.78 13.68 -20.56
CA SER A 226 18.54 14.94 -20.58
C SER A 226 17.99 15.95 -19.56
N GLU A 227 16.65 16.08 -19.44
CA GLU A 227 16.02 16.91 -18.40
C GLU A 227 16.41 16.43 -16.99
N LEU A 228 16.40 15.12 -16.76
CA LEU A 228 16.82 14.52 -15.48
C LEU A 228 18.29 14.82 -15.22
N MET A 229 19.17 14.67 -16.20
CA MET A 229 20.60 14.96 -16.08
C MET A 229 20.83 16.43 -15.68
N GLU A 230 20.22 17.38 -16.38
CA GLU A 230 20.37 18.81 -16.06
C GLU A 230 19.84 19.17 -14.68
N THR A 231 18.66 18.65 -14.31
CA THR A 231 18.04 18.88 -13.00
C THR A 231 18.91 18.29 -11.90
N SER A 232 19.47 17.10 -12.13
CA SER A 232 20.41 16.46 -11.21
C SER A 232 21.67 17.31 -11.02
N GLN A 233 22.32 17.72 -12.12
CA GLN A 233 23.53 18.54 -12.06
C GLN A 233 23.32 19.86 -11.31
N ARG A 234 22.20 20.56 -11.57
CA ARG A 234 21.85 21.81 -10.87
C ARG A 234 21.63 21.57 -9.37
N THR A 235 20.92 20.49 -9.03
CA THR A 235 20.62 20.15 -7.63
C THR A 235 21.90 19.75 -6.88
N PHE A 236 22.71 18.86 -7.44
CA PHE A 236 23.91 18.37 -6.80
C PHE A 236 25.02 19.43 -6.74
N ARG A 237 25.12 20.35 -7.72
CA ARG A 237 26.08 21.47 -7.67
C ARG A 237 25.91 22.32 -6.40
N LEU A 238 24.64 22.54 -5.96
CA LEU A 238 24.38 23.30 -4.74
C LEU A 238 24.46 22.40 -3.49
N ALA A 239 24.01 21.14 -3.58
CA ALA A 239 24.03 20.20 -2.47
C ALA A 239 25.45 19.84 -2.03
N VAL A 240 26.38 19.69 -2.98
CA VAL A 240 27.80 19.38 -2.71
C VAL A 240 28.48 20.48 -1.89
N LEU A 241 28.02 21.74 -1.99
CA LEU A 241 28.60 22.84 -1.20
C LEU A 241 28.42 22.66 0.33
N ASN A 242 27.48 21.80 0.75
CA ASN A 242 27.22 21.56 2.16
C ASN A 242 28.50 21.08 2.92
N LEU A 243 29.22 20.11 2.35
CA LEU A 243 30.43 19.56 2.99
C LEU A 243 31.62 20.53 3.01
N PRO A 244 32.02 21.18 1.90
CA PRO A 244 33.10 22.16 1.92
C PRO A 244 32.84 23.36 2.85
N VAL A 245 31.59 23.86 2.88
CA VAL A 245 31.23 24.97 3.78
C VAL A 245 31.30 24.53 5.24
N PHE A 246 30.78 23.33 5.55
CA PHE A 246 30.94 22.75 6.88
C PHE A 246 32.42 22.66 7.29
N GLN A 247 33.27 22.11 6.41
CA GLN A 247 34.71 21.98 6.65
C GLN A 247 35.39 23.35 6.83
N LEU A 248 35.01 24.34 6.03
CA LEU A 248 35.56 25.70 6.16
C LEU A 248 35.28 26.30 7.54
N VAL A 249 34.02 26.24 8.01
CA VAL A 249 33.63 26.75 9.33
C VAL A 249 34.33 25.97 10.44
N MET A 250 34.38 24.62 10.30
CA MET A 250 35.05 23.76 11.27
C MET A 250 36.55 24.07 11.38
N TYR A 251 37.27 24.13 10.26
CA TYR A 251 38.69 24.44 10.27
C TYR A 251 38.96 25.87 10.72
N THR A 252 38.08 26.83 10.39
CA THR A 252 38.18 28.19 10.91
C THR A 252 38.04 28.21 12.45
N ALA A 253 37.10 27.45 13.00
CA ALA A 253 36.98 27.30 14.44
C ALA A 253 38.23 26.67 15.08
N VAL A 254 38.78 25.61 14.46
CA VAL A 254 40.03 24.98 14.90
C VAL A 254 41.20 25.98 14.90
N VAL A 255 41.37 26.73 13.80
CA VAL A 255 42.44 27.73 13.69
C VAL A 255 42.27 28.84 14.73
N LEU A 256 41.04 29.34 14.94
CA LEU A 256 40.78 30.34 15.97
C LEU A 256 41.09 29.85 17.39
N ILE A 257 40.72 28.59 17.69
CA ILE A 257 41.00 27.99 18.99
C ILE A 257 42.49 27.77 19.18
N MET A 258 43.20 27.28 18.14
CA MET A 258 44.63 27.11 18.19
C MET A 258 45.36 28.43 18.35
N TRP A 259 44.95 29.49 17.67
CA TRP A 259 45.56 30.81 17.78
C TRP A 259 45.27 31.47 19.14
N LEU A 260 44.01 31.57 19.56
CA LEU A 260 43.61 32.17 20.85
C LEU A 260 44.10 31.31 22.01
N GLY A 261 43.91 29.99 21.95
CA GLY A 261 44.32 29.06 22.99
C GLY A 261 45.84 28.97 23.10
N GLY A 262 46.59 28.95 21.98
CA GLY A 262 48.04 28.99 21.97
C GLY A 262 48.61 30.24 22.63
N ASN A 263 48.04 31.42 22.34
CA ASN A 263 48.42 32.66 23.03
C ASN A 263 48.12 32.59 24.54
N MET A 264 46.99 31.96 24.93
CA MET A 264 46.67 31.76 26.35
C MET A 264 47.61 30.79 27.04
N VAL A 265 48.08 29.74 26.35
CA VAL A 265 49.08 28.81 26.88
C VAL A 265 50.39 29.51 27.10
N LEU A 266 50.86 30.33 26.14
CA LEU A 266 52.11 31.12 26.28
C LEU A 266 52.06 32.10 27.46
N ASN A 267 50.87 32.64 27.76
CA ASN A 267 50.70 33.57 28.88
C ASN A 267 50.25 32.86 30.18
N SER A 268 50.40 31.54 30.29
CA SER A 268 50.06 30.71 31.45
C SER A 268 48.56 30.78 31.87
N GLY A 269 47.68 31.20 30.97
CA GLY A 269 46.25 31.26 31.20
C GLY A 269 45.45 30.02 30.82
N LEU A 270 46.11 29.02 30.18
CA LEU A 270 45.53 27.76 29.76
C LEU A 270 46.62 26.68 29.76
N GLN A 271 46.25 25.40 30.01
CA GLN A 271 47.12 24.25 29.92
C GLN A 271 47.03 23.59 28.54
N VAL A 272 48.06 22.90 28.10
CA VAL A 272 48.15 22.24 26.77
C VAL A 272 47.09 21.16 26.60
N GLY A 273 46.85 20.35 27.65
CA GLY A 273 45.83 19.33 27.65
C GLY A 273 44.40 19.92 27.55
N GLN A 274 44.14 21.02 28.24
CA GLN A 274 42.87 21.75 28.11
C GLN A 274 42.65 22.19 26.66
N LEU A 275 43.68 22.75 25.98
CA LEU A 275 43.57 23.14 24.58
C LEU A 275 43.24 21.93 23.66
N THR A 276 43.86 20.76 23.90
CA THR A 276 43.60 19.51 23.17
C THR A 276 42.17 19.04 23.40
N GLY A 277 41.68 19.11 24.65
CA GLY A 277 40.29 18.80 24.98
C GLY A 277 39.30 19.73 24.26
N PHE A 278 39.58 21.02 24.19
CA PHE A 278 38.79 21.97 23.41
C PHE A 278 38.70 21.62 21.92
N LEU A 279 39.81 21.27 21.29
CA LEU A 279 39.79 20.85 19.90
C LEU A 279 38.90 19.63 19.67
N SER A 280 38.94 18.66 20.59
CA SER A 280 38.05 17.49 20.54
C SER A 280 36.58 17.90 20.62
N TYR A 281 36.22 18.84 21.52
CA TYR A 281 34.84 19.32 21.63
C TYR A 281 34.37 20.10 20.40
N VAL A 282 35.22 20.91 19.78
CA VAL A 282 34.90 21.61 18.53
C VAL A 282 34.48 20.62 17.46
N LEU A 283 35.32 19.59 17.24
CA LEU A 283 35.04 18.58 16.22
C LEU A 283 33.72 17.84 16.49
N GLN A 284 33.47 17.47 17.75
CA GLN A 284 32.24 16.76 18.13
C GLN A 284 30.99 17.63 18.01
N VAL A 285 31.03 18.88 18.51
CA VAL A 285 29.91 19.83 18.43
C VAL A 285 29.58 20.18 16.98
N MET A 286 30.59 20.50 16.17
CA MET A 286 30.40 20.81 14.76
C MET A 286 29.79 19.61 14.00
N ASN A 287 30.34 18.40 14.23
CA ASN A 287 29.82 17.19 13.61
C ASN A 287 28.36 16.89 14.03
N SER A 288 28.00 17.15 15.29
CA SER A 288 26.62 16.99 15.76
C SER A 288 25.62 17.88 15.01
N MET A 289 26.03 19.10 14.67
CA MET A 289 25.20 20.03 13.88
C MET A 289 24.97 19.54 12.45
N MET A 290 25.99 18.92 11.84
CA MET A 290 25.85 18.31 10.52
C MET A 290 24.85 17.15 10.54
N LEU A 291 24.90 16.31 11.57
CA LEU A 291 23.99 15.17 11.73
C LEU A 291 22.52 15.62 11.89
N ILE A 292 22.25 16.71 12.61
CA ILE A 292 20.90 17.28 12.73
C ILE A 292 20.35 17.68 11.35
N SER A 293 21.18 18.28 10.50
CA SER A 293 20.77 18.69 9.15
C SER A 293 20.23 17.51 8.33
N ASN A 294 20.85 16.34 8.44
CA ASN A 294 20.39 15.13 7.73
C ASN A 294 19.06 14.60 8.25
N VAL A 295 18.76 14.77 9.53
CA VAL A 295 17.48 14.35 10.14
C VAL A 295 16.31 15.10 9.53
N PHE A 296 16.44 16.38 9.20
CA PHE A 296 15.36 17.16 8.58
C PHE A 296 14.92 16.59 7.24
N LEU A 297 15.86 16.12 6.40
CA LEU A 297 15.53 15.49 5.12
C LEU A 297 14.80 14.15 5.31
N LEU A 298 15.28 13.36 6.27
CA LEU A 298 14.64 12.08 6.62
C LEU A 298 13.22 12.29 7.16
N LEU A 299 13.04 13.28 8.04
CA LEU A 299 11.74 13.63 8.62
C LEU A 299 10.74 14.09 7.56
N THR A 300 11.19 14.87 6.56
CA THR A 300 10.31 15.34 5.48
C THR A 300 9.73 14.17 4.67
N ARG A 301 10.57 13.17 4.32
CA ARG A 301 10.13 11.96 3.63
C ARG A 301 9.18 11.13 4.50
N SER A 302 9.50 11.00 5.78
CA SER A 302 8.69 10.29 6.76
C SER A 302 7.29 10.91 6.92
N LEU A 303 7.18 12.23 6.91
CA LEU A 303 5.89 12.92 7.00
C LEU A 303 4.99 12.65 5.79
N ALA A 304 5.56 12.56 4.58
CA ALA A 304 4.80 12.19 3.39
C ALA A 304 4.26 10.76 3.47
N SER A 305 5.10 9.80 3.87
CA SER A 305 4.69 8.40 4.08
C SER A 305 3.66 8.28 5.22
N ALA A 306 3.86 9.01 6.32
CA ALA A 306 2.91 9.04 7.44
C ALA A 306 1.53 9.54 7.02
N ARG A 307 1.46 10.54 6.12
CA ARG A 307 0.20 11.05 5.59
C ARG A 307 -0.54 9.99 4.77
N ARG A 308 0.13 9.33 3.84
CA ARG A 308 -0.48 8.26 3.02
C ARG A 308 -0.96 7.08 3.86
N ILE A 309 -0.19 6.66 4.85
CA ILE A 309 -0.61 5.62 5.81
C ILE A 309 -1.85 6.08 6.59
N SER A 310 -1.89 7.35 7.02
CA SER A 310 -3.03 7.90 7.74
C SER A 310 -4.27 7.98 6.85
N GLU A 311 -4.14 8.29 5.56
CA GLU A 311 -5.23 8.29 4.59
C GLU A 311 -5.91 6.91 4.53
N VAL A 312 -5.12 5.82 4.55
CA VAL A 312 -5.68 4.45 4.61
C VAL A 312 -6.34 4.16 5.96
N LEU A 313 -5.72 4.55 7.09
CA LEU A 313 -6.27 4.26 8.41
C LEU A 313 -7.51 5.09 8.76
N ASP A 314 -7.64 6.28 8.15
CA ASP A 314 -8.69 7.26 8.43
C ASP A 314 -9.87 7.18 7.47
N GLU A 315 -9.75 6.41 6.39
CA GLU A 315 -10.83 6.25 5.43
C GLU A 315 -12.10 5.73 6.12
N ASN A 316 -13.22 6.42 5.91
CA ASN A 316 -14.49 6.04 6.50
C ASN A 316 -15.01 4.75 5.87
N ILE A 317 -15.33 3.76 6.68
CA ILE A 317 -16.02 2.56 6.23
C ILE A 317 -17.49 2.94 6.02
N VAL A 318 -17.92 2.85 4.77
CA VAL A 318 -19.27 3.28 4.37
C VAL A 318 -20.32 2.22 4.67
N LEU A 319 -19.94 0.94 4.62
CA LEU A 319 -20.82 -0.20 4.81
C LEU A 319 -20.52 -0.87 6.15
N ASP A 320 -21.54 -0.91 7.02
CA ASP A 320 -21.48 -1.65 8.28
C ASP A 320 -22.82 -2.34 8.52
N SER A 321 -22.84 -3.35 9.37
CA SER A 321 -24.06 -4.01 9.82
C SER A 321 -24.73 -3.16 10.91
N PRO A 322 -26.07 -2.99 10.90
CA PRO A 322 -26.76 -2.34 11.99
C PRO A 322 -26.66 -3.14 13.30
N GLU A 323 -26.89 -2.49 14.45
CA GLU A 323 -26.83 -3.16 15.76
C GLU A 323 -27.88 -4.28 15.89
N ASP A 324 -29.07 -4.09 15.30
CA ASP A 324 -30.17 -5.06 15.27
C ASP A 324 -30.26 -5.80 13.93
N ALA A 325 -29.10 -6.17 13.35
CA ALA A 325 -29.02 -6.79 12.05
C ALA A 325 -29.76 -8.14 11.97
N VAL A 326 -30.43 -8.36 10.84
CA VAL A 326 -31.08 -9.65 10.54
C VAL A 326 -30.03 -10.64 10.05
N GLU A 327 -29.94 -11.80 10.72
CA GLU A 327 -28.94 -12.83 10.40
C GLU A 327 -29.45 -13.90 9.43
N GLU A 328 -30.78 -13.99 9.20
CA GLU A 328 -31.36 -15.02 8.34
C GLU A 328 -32.18 -14.42 7.22
N MET A 329 -31.89 -14.84 5.98
CA MET A 329 -32.65 -14.49 4.79
C MET A 329 -33.80 -15.48 4.61
N PRO A 330 -35.07 -15.04 4.54
CA PRO A 330 -36.21 -15.96 4.41
C PRO A 330 -36.19 -16.77 3.11
N ASP A 331 -36.10 -16.07 1.98
CA ASP A 331 -36.10 -16.67 0.63
C ASP A 331 -35.14 -15.91 -0.30
N GLY A 332 -35.10 -16.31 -1.58
CA GLY A 332 -34.25 -15.71 -2.61
C GLY A 332 -34.94 -14.67 -3.49
N SER A 333 -36.08 -14.07 -3.07
CA SER A 333 -36.70 -13.00 -3.85
C SER A 333 -35.82 -11.73 -3.85
N VAL A 334 -35.85 -10.98 -4.96
CA VAL A 334 -35.09 -9.72 -5.10
C VAL A 334 -36.02 -8.65 -5.68
N GLU A 335 -36.04 -7.48 -5.04
CA GLU A 335 -36.82 -6.34 -5.48
C GLU A 335 -35.97 -5.07 -5.52
N PHE A 336 -36.15 -4.29 -6.58
CA PHE A 336 -35.57 -2.96 -6.74
C PHE A 336 -36.75 -1.97 -6.81
N GLU A 337 -36.80 -1.04 -5.86
CA GLU A 337 -37.88 -0.03 -5.75
C GLU A 337 -37.28 1.37 -6.00
N GLY A 338 -37.42 1.91 -7.20
CA GLY A 338 -36.93 3.24 -7.59
C GLY A 338 -35.42 3.42 -7.47
N VAL A 339 -34.67 2.37 -7.71
CA VAL A 339 -33.23 2.35 -7.40
C VAL A 339 -32.41 3.17 -8.39
N SER A 340 -31.67 4.16 -7.86
CA SER A 340 -30.66 4.91 -8.59
C SER A 340 -29.30 4.79 -7.90
N PHE A 341 -28.22 4.72 -8.69
CA PHE A 341 -26.87 4.51 -8.15
C PHE A 341 -25.81 5.33 -8.87
N LYS A 342 -24.86 5.87 -8.10
CA LYS A 342 -23.62 6.52 -8.55
C LYS A 342 -22.40 5.94 -7.84
N TYR A 343 -21.33 5.67 -8.59
CA TYR A 343 -20.07 5.22 -7.99
C TYR A 343 -19.38 6.29 -7.12
N HIS A 344 -19.56 7.56 -7.48
CA HIS A 344 -19.01 8.70 -6.73
C HIS A 344 -20.10 9.76 -6.53
N SER A 345 -20.18 10.35 -5.35
CA SER A 345 -21.13 11.41 -5.03
C SER A 345 -21.03 12.63 -5.96
N GLY A 346 -19.85 12.87 -6.55
CA GLY A 346 -19.61 13.95 -7.51
C GLY A 346 -19.90 13.59 -8.97
N ALA A 347 -20.32 12.37 -9.29
CA ALA A 347 -20.65 11.98 -10.66
C ALA A 347 -21.86 12.74 -11.17
N ARG A 348 -21.79 13.26 -12.42
CA ARG A 348 -22.89 13.99 -13.05
C ARG A 348 -24.05 13.07 -13.41
N GLU A 349 -23.77 11.85 -13.82
CA GLU A 349 -24.74 10.88 -14.31
C GLU A 349 -24.87 9.69 -13.35
N TYR A 350 -26.06 9.13 -13.31
CA TYR A 350 -26.33 7.89 -12.62
C TYR A 350 -25.87 6.70 -13.47
N ALA A 351 -25.25 5.71 -12.84
CA ALA A 351 -24.98 4.43 -13.48
C ALA A 351 -26.26 3.58 -13.59
N LEU A 352 -27.17 3.70 -12.59
CA LEU A 352 -28.52 3.16 -12.64
C LEU A 352 -29.49 4.28 -12.31
N SER A 353 -30.64 4.35 -12.97
CA SER A 353 -31.64 5.42 -12.83
C SER A 353 -33.06 4.87 -12.72
N GLY A 354 -33.65 4.99 -11.53
CA GLY A 354 -35.06 4.67 -11.29
C GLY A 354 -35.43 3.23 -11.65
N VAL A 355 -34.61 2.27 -11.26
CA VAL A 355 -34.81 0.85 -11.57
C VAL A 355 -35.98 0.31 -10.73
N GLU A 356 -37.00 -0.21 -11.41
CA GLU A 356 -38.11 -0.98 -10.87
C GLU A 356 -38.03 -2.40 -11.41
N LEU A 357 -37.80 -3.38 -10.51
CA LEU A 357 -37.65 -4.79 -10.91
C LEU A 357 -38.05 -5.72 -9.77
N HIS A 358 -38.87 -6.73 -10.09
CA HIS A 358 -39.22 -7.79 -9.15
C HIS A 358 -38.83 -9.14 -9.69
N ILE A 359 -38.10 -9.91 -8.89
CA ILE A 359 -37.61 -11.25 -9.19
C ILE A 359 -38.12 -12.20 -8.11
N PRO A 360 -39.09 -13.07 -8.43
CA PRO A 360 -39.60 -14.07 -7.49
C PRO A 360 -38.52 -15.08 -7.08
N ALA A 361 -38.64 -15.62 -5.86
CA ALA A 361 -37.75 -16.67 -5.37
C ALA A 361 -37.78 -17.93 -6.26
N GLY A 362 -36.61 -18.53 -6.49
CA GLY A 362 -36.45 -19.76 -7.27
C GLY A 362 -36.41 -19.57 -8.78
N GLN A 363 -36.71 -18.39 -9.31
CA GLN A 363 -36.66 -18.13 -10.75
C GLN A 363 -35.23 -17.99 -11.29
N THR A 364 -35.09 -18.33 -12.56
CA THR A 364 -33.89 -18.06 -13.34
C THR A 364 -34.13 -16.84 -14.23
N VAL A 365 -33.37 -15.76 -13.99
CA VAL A 365 -33.54 -14.48 -14.70
C VAL A 365 -32.30 -14.17 -15.52
N GLY A 366 -32.49 -13.94 -16.81
CA GLY A 366 -31.47 -13.47 -17.74
C GLY A 366 -31.40 -11.94 -17.75
N ILE A 367 -30.22 -11.35 -17.67
CA ILE A 367 -30.03 -9.91 -17.77
C ILE A 367 -29.21 -9.60 -19.02
N LEU A 368 -29.85 -8.97 -20.01
CA LEU A 368 -29.29 -8.56 -21.28
C LEU A 368 -29.07 -7.04 -21.35
N GLY A 369 -28.18 -6.61 -22.22
CA GLY A 369 -27.93 -5.19 -22.53
C GLY A 369 -26.56 -4.97 -23.13
N GLY A 370 -26.35 -3.83 -23.73
CA GLY A 370 -25.08 -3.43 -24.32
C GLY A 370 -23.93 -3.32 -23.33
N THR A 371 -22.71 -3.16 -23.82
CA THR A 371 -21.56 -2.85 -22.97
C THR A 371 -21.79 -1.46 -22.34
N GLY A 372 -21.61 -1.36 -21.02
CA GLY A 372 -21.83 -0.11 -20.29
C GLY A 372 -23.27 0.10 -19.79
N SER A 373 -24.24 -0.80 -20.08
CA SER A 373 -25.62 -0.68 -19.61
C SER A 373 -25.86 -0.91 -18.10
N ALA A 374 -24.77 -1.03 -17.32
CA ALA A 374 -24.76 -1.18 -15.85
C ALA A 374 -25.32 -2.52 -15.31
N LYS A 375 -25.26 -3.62 -16.07
CA LYS A 375 -25.68 -4.96 -15.62
C LYS A 375 -24.95 -5.43 -14.37
N THR A 376 -23.62 -5.37 -14.38
CA THR A 376 -22.77 -5.71 -13.24
C THR A 376 -23.10 -4.84 -12.02
N THR A 377 -23.33 -3.55 -12.23
CA THR A 377 -23.72 -2.61 -11.17
C THR A 377 -25.02 -3.04 -10.49
N LEU A 378 -26.03 -3.42 -11.27
CA LEU A 378 -27.32 -3.86 -10.76
C LEU A 378 -27.16 -5.04 -9.79
N VAL A 379 -26.46 -6.09 -10.21
CA VAL A 379 -26.33 -7.30 -9.38
C VAL A 379 -25.39 -7.12 -8.20
N GLN A 380 -24.47 -6.15 -8.23
CA GLN A 380 -23.58 -5.84 -7.10
C GLN A 380 -24.31 -5.17 -5.92
N LEU A 381 -25.48 -4.58 -6.15
CA LEU A 381 -26.30 -4.03 -5.08
C LEU A 381 -26.99 -5.12 -4.25
N ILE A 382 -27.23 -6.31 -4.80
CA ILE A 382 -27.91 -7.43 -4.13
C ILE A 382 -27.12 -7.93 -2.91
N PRO A 383 -25.82 -8.30 -3.03
CA PRO A 383 -24.98 -8.67 -1.87
C PRO A 383 -24.48 -7.44 -1.10
N ARG A 384 -25.04 -6.25 -1.37
CA ARG A 384 -24.62 -4.99 -0.74
C ARG A 384 -23.10 -4.79 -0.83
N LEU A 385 -22.52 -4.91 -2.06
CA LEU A 385 -21.15 -4.49 -2.32
C LEU A 385 -21.04 -2.97 -2.40
N TYR A 386 -22.15 -2.33 -2.81
CA TYR A 386 -22.42 -0.90 -2.77
C TYR A 386 -23.82 -0.68 -2.21
N ASP A 387 -24.07 0.48 -1.62
CA ASP A 387 -25.43 0.93 -1.26
C ASP A 387 -26.03 1.75 -2.41
N ALA A 388 -27.34 1.59 -2.64
CA ALA A 388 -28.07 2.43 -3.57
C ALA A 388 -27.99 3.91 -3.14
N THR A 389 -27.86 4.82 -4.12
CA THR A 389 -27.86 6.27 -3.86
C THR A 389 -29.27 6.75 -3.53
N GLU A 390 -30.27 6.23 -4.24
CA GLU A 390 -31.69 6.50 -4.04
C GLU A 390 -32.48 5.20 -4.23
N GLY A 391 -33.63 5.10 -3.61
CA GLY A 391 -34.46 3.91 -3.66
C GLY A 391 -34.03 2.81 -2.68
N THR A 392 -34.64 1.64 -2.83
CA THR A 392 -34.44 0.51 -1.91
C THR A 392 -34.22 -0.79 -2.68
N VAL A 393 -33.22 -1.56 -2.28
CA VAL A 393 -33.00 -2.93 -2.73
C VAL A 393 -33.46 -3.85 -1.62
N ARG A 394 -34.39 -4.77 -1.92
CA ARG A 394 -34.90 -5.77 -0.98
C ARG A 394 -34.48 -7.17 -1.41
N VAL A 395 -34.18 -7.99 -0.44
CA VAL A 395 -33.89 -9.42 -0.63
C VAL A 395 -34.66 -10.21 0.42
N GLY A 396 -35.42 -11.23 0.01
CA GLY A 396 -36.27 -11.95 0.94
C GLY A 396 -37.32 -11.03 1.60
N GLY A 397 -37.80 -10.01 0.87
CA GLY A 397 -38.80 -9.02 1.32
C GLY A 397 -38.27 -7.96 2.30
N ARG A 398 -36.95 -7.95 2.62
CA ARG A 398 -36.32 -6.97 3.55
C ARG A 398 -35.27 -6.14 2.84
N ASP A 399 -35.08 -4.90 3.29
CA ASP A 399 -34.03 -4.02 2.80
C ASP A 399 -32.64 -4.65 3.07
N VAL A 400 -31.75 -4.66 2.07
CA VAL A 400 -30.38 -5.17 2.21
C VAL A 400 -29.59 -4.47 3.31
N ARG A 401 -29.98 -3.25 3.70
CA ARG A 401 -29.35 -2.47 4.78
C ARG A 401 -29.70 -2.96 6.18
N GLU A 402 -30.77 -3.75 6.34
CA GLU A 402 -31.21 -4.33 7.61
C GLU A 402 -30.48 -5.63 7.95
N TYR A 403 -29.81 -6.24 6.98
CA TYR A 403 -29.09 -7.50 7.20
C TYR A 403 -27.72 -7.30 7.81
N ASP A 404 -27.29 -8.30 8.59
CA ASP A 404 -25.86 -8.51 8.83
C ASP A 404 -25.16 -8.77 7.49
N LEU A 405 -24.07 -8.04 7.22
CA LEU A 405 -23.36 -8.14 5.95
C LEU A 405 -22.80 -9.53 5.65
N ARG A 406 -22.40 -10.27 6.70
CA ARG A 406 -21.91 -11.62 6.55
C ARG A 406 -23.05 -12.56 6.19
N ALA A 407 -24.16 -12.49 6.92
CA ALA A 407 -25.35 -13.31 6.67
C ALA A 407 -25.92 -13.06 5.27
N LEU A 408 -26.05 -11.80 4.85
CA LEU A 408 -26.49 -11.44 3.50
C LEU A 408 -25.55 -12.03 2.43
N ARG A 409 -24.24 -11.81 2.59
CA ARG A 409 -23.24 -12.29 1.63
C ARG A 409 -23.10 -13.80 1.65
N ASP A 410 -23.38 -14.47 2.78
CA ASP A 410 -23.39 -15.93 2.85
C ASP A 410 -24.59 -16.53 2.10
N ALA A 411 -25.74 -15.85 2.09
CA ALA A 411 -26.93 -16.24 1.35
C ALA A 411 -26.86 -15.90 -0.15
N VAL A 412 -25.96 -15.02 -0.58
CA VAL A 412 -25.78 -14.63 -2.00
C VAL A 412 -24.44 -15.14 -2.52
N GLY A 413 -24.48 -16.00 -3.51
CA GLY A 413 -23.29 -16.46 -4.24
C GLY A 413 -23.11 -15.65 -5.52
N ILE A 414 -21.92 -15.12 -5.76
CA ILE A 414 -21.60 -14.37 -6.98
C ILE A 414 -20.35 -14.96 -7.65
N VAL A 415 -20.47 -15.26 -8.94
CA VAL A 415 -19.34 -15.57 -9.82
C VAL A 415 -19.04 -14.30 -10.62
N LEU A 416 -17.94 -13.64 -10.28
CA LEU A 416 -17.55 -12.37 -10.87
C LEU A 416 -17.05 -12.53 -12.31
N GLN A 417 -17.18 -11.50 -13.13
CA GLN A 417 -16.65 -11.45 -14.50
C GLN A 417 -15.15 -11.77 -14.55
N LYS A 418 -14.37 -11.21 -13.63
CA LYS A 418 -12.94 -11.52 -13.47
C LYS A 418 -12.75 -12.68 -12.50
N ASN A 419 -12.51 -13.87 -13.04
CA ASN A 419 -12.30 -15.08 -12.27
C ASN A 419 -10.95 -15.05 -11.54
N VAL A 420 -10.98 -14.95 -10.21
CA VAL A 420 -9.78 -14.89 -9.36
C VAL A 420 -9.65 -16.19 -8.56
N LEU A 421 -8.49 -16.84 -8.72
CA LEU A 421 -8.06 -17.95 -7.88
C LEU A 421 -6.87 -17.51 -7.03
N PHE A 422 -6.82 -18.01 -5.80
CA PHE A 422 -5.72 -17.76 -4.88
C PHE A 422 -4.58 -18.75 -5.10
N SER A 423 -3.38 -18.38 -4.71
CA SER A 423 -2.25 -19.30 -4.66
C SER A 423 -2.56 -20.47 -3.71
N GLY A 424 -2.13 -21.66 -4.07
CA GLY A 424 -2.42 -22.89 -3.35
C GLY A 424 -3.12 -23.94 -4.20
N THR A 425 -3.66 -24.96 -3.56
CA THR A 425 -4.29 -26.09 -4.23
C THR A 425 -5.72 -25.80 -4.69
N VAL A 426 -6.25 -26.63 -5.58
CA VAL A 426 -7.67 -26.61 -5.96
C VAL A 426 -8.56 -26.78 -4.73
N ARG A 427 -8.22 -27.73 -3.85
CA ARG A 427 -8.91 -28.00 -2.58
C ARG A 427 -9.04 -26.75 -1.72
N GLU A 428 -7.93 -26.05 -1.49
CA GLU A 428 -7.90 -24.80 -0.71
C GLU A 428 -8.77 -23.72 -1.34
N ASN A 429 -8.73 -23.58 -2.66
CA ASN A 429 -9.56 -22.63 -3.38
C ASN A 429 -11.06 -22.95 -3.31
N LEU A 430 -11.45 -24.21 -3.39
CA LEU A 430 -12.84 -24.63 -3.27
C LEU A 430 -13.38 -24.44 -1.84
N ARG A 431 -12.56 -24.68 -0.83
CA ARG A 431 -12.92 -24.49 0.59
C ARG A 431 -13.17 -23.03 0.98
N TRP A 432 -12.88 -22.06 0.12
CA TRP A 432 -13.37 -20.69 0.31
C TRP A 432 -14.92 -20.61 0.25
N GLY A 433 -15.57 -21.52 -0.48
CA GLY A 433 -17.03 -21.62 -0.50
C GLY A 433 -17.59 -22.28 0.77
N LYS A 434 -16.91 -23.32 1.28
CA LYS A 434 -17.26 -24.06 2.50
C LYS A 434 -15.98 -24.62 3.13
N PRO A 435 -15.48 -24.03 4.23
CA PRO A 435 -14.18 -24.39 4.84
C PRO A 435 -14.07 -25.85 5.29
N ASP A 436 -15.16 -26.44 5.76
CA ASP A 436 -15.28 -27.81 6.26
C ASP A 436 -15.82 -28.80 5.23
N ALA A 437 -15.83 -28.43 3.94
CA ALA A 437 -16.33 -29.31 2.88
C ALA A 437 -15.53 -30.63 2.80
N SER A 438 -16.27 -31.75 2.77
CA SER A 438 -15.70 -33.08 2.54
C SER A 438 -15.23 -33.24 1.10
N ASP A 439 -14.39 -34.23 0.84
CA ASP A 439 -13.92 -34.52 -0.52
C ASP A 439 -15.07 -34.88 -1.47
N GLU A 440 -16.09 -35.56 -0.97
CA GLU A 440 -17.30 -35.89 -1.73
C GLU A 440 -18.07 -34.63 -2.14
N GLU A 441 -18.21 -33.64 -1.23
CA GLU A 441 -18.85 -32.36 -1.51
C GLU A 441 -18.02 -31.56 -2.53
N LEU A 442 -16.69 -31.52 -2.39
CA LEU A 442 -15.79 -30.86 -3.34
C LEU A 442 -15.92 -31.44 -4.74
N TRP A 443 -15.90 -32.77 -4.87
CA TRP A 443 -16.08 -33.46 -6.16
C TRP A 443 -17.49 -33.27 -6.73
N ALA A 444 -18.52 -33.28 -5.89
CA ALA A 444 -19.91 -33.03 -6.33
C ALA A 444 -20.04 -31.63 -6.95
N ALA A 445 -19.49 -30.60 -6.28
CA ALA A 445 -19.46 -29.24 -6.82
C ALA A 445 -18.64 -29.14 -8.12
N CYS A 446 -17.51 -29.84 -8.18
CA CYS A 446 -16.69 -29.90 -9.41
C CYS A 446 -17.45 -30.56 -10.55
N ARG A 447 -18.24 -31.62 -10.30
CA ARG A 447 -19.09 -32.25 -11.33
C ARG A 447 -20.18 -31.29 -11.81
N ALA A 448 -20.88 -30.62 -10.91
CA ALA A 448 -21.91 -29.63 -11.24
C ALA A 448 -21.37 -28.46 -12.07
N ALA A 449 -20.14 -28.05 -11.82
CA ALA A 449 -19.45 -26.99 -12.57
C ALA A 449 -18.66 -27.51 -13.78
N CYS A 450 -18.78 -28.80 -14.15
CA CYS A 450 -18.00 -29.44 -15.20
C CYS A 450 -16.47 -29.31 -15.03
N ALA A 451 -16.00 -29.16 -13.79
CA ALA A 451 -14.59 -29.08 -13.46
C ALA A 451 -13.94 -30.46 -13.23
N ALA A 452 -14.73 -31.48 -12.88
CA ALA A 452 -14.24 -32.82 -12.59
C ALA A 452 -13.50 -33.44 -13.80
N GLU A 453 -14.01 -33.25 -15.03
CA GLU A 453 -13.44 -33.79 -16.25
C GLU A 453 -11.94 -33.49 -16.44
N PHE A 454 -11.52 -32.25 -16.12
CA PHE A 454 -10.11 -31.89 -16.26
C PHE A 454 -9.30 -32.17 -14.99
N LEU A 455 -9.94 -32.10 -13.81
CA LEU A 455 -9.26 -32.40 -12.55
C LEU A 455 -8.87 -33.89 -12.43
N GLU A 456 -9.71 -34.81 -12.92
CA GLU A 456 -9.42 -36.22 -12.95
C GLU A 456 -8.22 -36.56 -13.86
N ARG A 457 -7.95 -35.74 -14.87
CA ARG A 457 -6.77 -35.87 -15.76
C ARG A 457 -5.50 -35.27 -15.13
N MET A 458 -5.62 -34.50 -14.07
CA MET A 458 -4.47 -33.90 -13.38
C MET A 458 -3.88 -34.91 -12.39
N PRO A 459 -2.56 -35.13 -12.37
CA PRO A 459 -1.92 -36.14 -11.52
C PRO A 459 -2.23 -36.06 -10.04
N LYS A 460 -2.51 -34.85 -9.55
CA LYS A 460 -2.80 -34.55 -8.12
C LYS A 460 -4.28 -34.24 -7.86
N GLY A 461 -5.15 -34.23 -8.86
CA GLY A 461 -6.57 -33.95 -8.71
C GLY A 461 -6.85 -32.69 -7.92
N LEU A 462 -7.57 -32.78 -6.80
CA LEU A 462 -7.87 -31.65 -5.90
C LEU A 462 -6.63 -31.02 -5.23
N ASP A 463 -5.53 -31.75 -5.12
CA ASP A 463 -4.28 -31.26 -4.51
C ASP A 463 -3.31 -30.68 -5.55
N THR A 464 -3.80 -30.41 -6.76
CA THR A 464 -3.05 -29.71 -7.81
C THR A 464 -2.84 -28.25 -7.41
N ASP A 465 -1.59 -27.79 -7.44
CA ASP A 465 -1.22 -26.40 -7.19
C ASP A 465 -1.60 -25.50 -8.38
N LEU A 466 -2.35 -24.45 -8.10
CA LEU A 466 -2.85 -23.50 -9.10
C LEU A 466 -1.85 -22.39 -9.44
N GLY A 467 -0.82 -22.18 -8.60
CA GLY A 467 0.10 -21.05 -8.70
C GLY A 467 -0.57 -19.70 -8.43
N GLN A 468 0.20 -18.62 -8.50
CA GLN A 468 -0.30 -17.28 -8.23
C GLN A 468 -1.35 -16.84 -9.28
N GLY A 469 -2.56 -16.52 -8.82
CA GLY A 469 -3.67 -16.12 -9.69
C GLY A 469 -4.13 -17.25 -10.65
N GLY A 470 -3.83 -18.52 -10.35
CA GLY A 470 -4.23 -19.67 -11.15
C GLY A 470 -3.52 -19.76 -12.51
N VAL A 471 -2.22 -19.39 -12.58
CA VAL A 471 -1.44 -19.42 -13.85
C VAL A 471 -1.35 -20.83 -14.47
N ASN A 472 -1.52 -21.88 -13.68
CA ASN A 472 -1.40 -23.26 -14.11
C ASN A 472 -2.68 -23.84 -14.75
N VAL A 473 -3.74 -23.03 -14.87
CA VAL A 473 -5.02 -23.45 -15.46
C VAL A 473 -5.52 -22.44 -16.50
N SER A 474 -6.25 -22.92 -17.51
CA SER A 474 -6.83 -22.09 -18.55
C SER A 474 -7.96 -21.19 -18.03
N GLY A 475 -8.33 -20.14 -18.78
CA GLY A 475 -9.43 -19.23 -18.43
C GLY A 475 -10.75 -19.96 -18.14
N GLY A 476 -11.15 -20.88 -19.01
CA GLY A 476 -12.36 -21.70 -18.81
C GLY A 476 -12.26 -22.68 -17.63
N GLN A 477 -11.06 -23.19 -17.31
CA GLN A 477 -10.84 -24.00 -16.10
C GLN A 477 -10.95 -23.16 -14.84
N LYS A 478 -10.36 -21.93 -14.82
CA LYS A 478 -10.52 -20.97 -13.70
C LYS A 478 -11.98 -20.68 -13.44
N GLN A 479 -12.72 -20.41 -14.49
CA GLN A 479 -14.15 -20.09 -14.42
C GLN A 479 -14.96 -21.23 -13.80
N ARG A 480 -14.76 -22.48 -14.28
CA ARG A 480 -15.42 -23.66 -13.71
C ARG A 480 -15.06 -23.89 -12.24
N LEU A 481 -13.83 -23.64 -11.82
CA LEU A 481 -13.43 -23.70 -10.41
C LEU A 481 -14.11 -22.58 -9.57
N CYS A 482 -14.25 -21.38 -10.09
CA CYS A 482 -14.98 -20.30 -9.43
C CYS A 482 -16.47 -20.63 -9.29
N ILE A 483 -17.09 -21.25 -10.31
CA ILE A 483 -18.47 -21.73 -10.24
C ILE A 483 -18.59 -22.81 -9.16
N ALA A 484 -17.72 -23.85 -9.16
CA ALA A 484 -17.72 -24.91 -8.16
C ALA A 484 -17.58 -24.36 -6.72
N ARG A 485 -16.67 -23.39 -6.52
CA ARG A 485 -16.50 -22.69 -5.24
C ARG A 485 -17.78 -21.99 -4.79
N THR A 486 -18.49 -21.34 -5.69
CA THR A 486 -19.72 -20.62 -5.38
C THR A 486 -20.88 -21.59 -5.10
N LEU A 487 -20.96 -22.71 -5.80
CA LEU A 487 -21.97 -23.76 -5.56
C LEU A 487 -21.82 -24.44 -4.19
N LEU A 488 -20.58 -24.62 -3.71
CA LEU A 488 -20.29 -25.17 -2.37
C LEU A 488 -20.89 -24.32 -1.24
N LYS A 489 -21.07 -23.04 -1.45
CA LYS A 489 -21.68 -22.12 -0.50
C LYS A 489 -23.17 -22.38 -0.26
N ARG A 490 -23.86 -23.07 -1.19
CA ARG A 490 -25.30 -23.33 -1.18
C ARG A 490 -26.14 -22.07 -0.96
N PRO A 491 -25.94 -21.02 -1.77
CA PRO A 491 -26.61 -19.76 -1.59
C PRO A 491 -28.11 -19.85 -1.94
N LYS A 492 -28.93 -18.91 -1.42
CA LYS A 492 -30.33 -18.71 -1.82
C LYS A 492 -30.46 -17.94 -3.14
N ILE A 493 -29.48 -17.07 -3.43
CA ILE A 493 -29.37 -16.33 -4.69
C ILE A 493 -28.00 -16.62 -5.30
N LEU A 494 -28.00 -16.96 -6.58
CA LEU A 494 -26.78 -17.27 -7.35
C LEU A 494 -26.67 -16.31 -8.55
N ILE A 495 -25.61 -15.52 -8.59
CA ILE A 495 -25.35 -14.51 -9.61
C ILE A 495 -24.19 -14.94 -10.48
N PHE A 496 -24.39 -14.95 -11.79
CA PHE A 496 -23.37 -15.18 -12.81
C PHE A 496 -23.15 -13.88 -13.59
N ASP A 497 -22.07 -13.17 -13.30
CA ASP A 497 -21.71 -11.91 -13.98
C ASP A 497 -20.81 -12.19 -15.17
N ASP A 498 -21.40 -12.35 -16.37
CA ASP A 498 -20.72 -12.69 -17.65
C ASP A 498 -19.73 -13.85 -17.52
N SER A 499 -20.04 -14.74 -16.60
CA SER A 499 -19.12 -15.78 -16.13
C SER A 499 -19.20 -17.10 -16.94
N THR A 500 -19.91 -17.13 -18.07
CA THR A 500 -19.92 -18.25 -19.01
C THR A 500 -19.21 -17.95 -20.33
N SER A 501 -18.78 -16.71 -20.55
CA SER A 501 -18.19 -16.23 -21.81
C SER A 501 -16.87 -16.92 -22.22
N ALA A 502 -16.10 -17.44 -21.26
CA ALA A 502 -14.85 -18.15 -21.51
C ALA A 502 -15.00 -19.69 -21.56
N VAL A 503 -16.23 -20.19 -21.44
CA VAL A 503 -16.54 -21.63 -21.54
C VAL A 503 -17.13 -21.93 -22.92
N ASP A 504 -16.84 -23.11 -23.48
CA ASP A 504 -17.45 -23.53 -24.74
C ASP A 504 -18.95 -23.81 -24.57
N THR A 505 -19.70 -23.68 -25.66
CA THR A 505 -21.18 -23.80 -25.69
C THR A 505 -21.68 -25.15 -25.15
N ALA A 506 -20.95 -26.23 -25.38
CA ALA A 506 -21.34 -27.55 -24.90
C ALA A 506 -21.21 -27.66 -23.37
N THR A 507 -20.12 -27.15 -22.83
CA THR A 507 -19.89 -27.10 -21.38
C THR A 507 -20.86 -26.12 -20.69
N GLU A 508 -21.17 -24.97 -21.31
CA GLU A 508 -22.19 -24.02 -20.81
C GLU A 508 -23.57 -24.73 -20.73
N GLY A 509 -23.95 -25.52 -21.73
CA GLY A 509 -25.18 -26.29 -21.70
C GLY A 509 -25.24 -27.29 -20.54
N LYS A 510 -24.14 -28.01 -20.24
CA LYS A 510 -24.05 -28.92 -19.10
C LYS A 510 -24.17 -28.19 -17.75
N ILE A 511 -23.49 -27.06 -17.60
CA ILE A 511 -23.56 -26.24 -16.39
C ILE A 511 -25.01 -25.75 -16.19
N ARG A 512 -25.67 -25.27 -17.24
CA ARG A 512 -27.05 -24.83 -17.19
C ARG A 512 -27.99 -25.96 -16.75
N THR A 513 -27.82 -27.17 -17.26
CA THR A 513 -28.61 -28.33 -16.83
C THR A 513 -28.41 -28.62 -15.34
N ALA A 514 -27.16 -28.62 -14.86
CA ALA A 514 -26.86 -28.79 -13.43
C ALA A 514 -27.47 -27.69 -12.56
N LEU A 515 -27.48 -26.45 -13.03
CA LEU A 515 -28.08 -25.31 -12.32
C LEU A 515 -29.63 -25.40 -12.30
N ALA A 516 -30.25 -25.98 -13.31
CA ALA A 516 -31.71 -26.16 -13.36
C ALA A 516 -32.22 -27.15 -12.28
N GLU A 517 -31.36 -28.04 -11.78
CA GLU A 517 -31.69 -28.97 -10.68
C GLU A 517 -31.83 -28.24 -9.34
N LEU A 518 -31.25 -27.04 -9.20
CA LEU A 518 -31.32 -26.20 -7.98
C LEU A 518 -32.64 -25.38 -7.98
N ARG A 519 -33.78 -26.02 -7.70
CA ARG A 519 -35.12 -25.40 -7.84
C ARG A 519 -35.40 -24.27 -6.85
N ASP A 520 -34.84 -24.34 -5.62
CA ASP A 520 -35.09 -23.37 -4.55
C ASP A 520 -34.11 -22.18 -4.56
N VAL A 521 -33.24 -22.11 -5.58
CA VAL A 521 -32.22 -21.07 -5.70
C VAL A 521 -32.63 -20.09 -6.82
N THR A 522 -32.68 -18.80 -6.50
CA THR A 522 -32.86 -17.74 -7.49
C THR A 522 -31.56 -17.52 -8.27
N LYS A 523 -31.63 -17.53 -9.60
CA LYS A 523 -30.44 -17.42 -10.45
C LYS A 523 -30.54 -16.20 -11.33
N LEU A 524 -29.49 -15.35 -11.27
CA LEU A 524 -29.34 -14.20 -12.15
C LEU A 524 -28.17 -14.43 -13.08
N ILE A 525 -28.42 -14.45 -14.38
CA ILE A 525 -27.43 -14.72 -15.41
C ILE A 525 -27.26 -13.47 -16.26
N ILE A 526 -26.16 -12.74 -16.03
CA ILE A 526 -25.76 -11.65 -16.92
C ILE A 526 -25.03 -12.27 -18.10
N ALA A 527 -25.53 -12.01 -19.29
CA ALA A 527 -24.89 -12.45 -20.51
C ALA A 527 -24.92 -11.39 -21.61
N GLN A 528 -23.94 -11.46 -22.50
CA GLN A 528 -23.91 -10.67 -23.72
C GLN A 528 -24.55 -11.42 -24.90
N ARG A 529 -24.62 -12.75 -24.76
CA ARG A 529 -25.20 -13.64 -25.79
C ARG A 529 -26.62 -14.01 -25.42
N ILE A 530 -27.53 -13.83 -26.39
CA ILE A 530 -28.93 -14.16 -26.20
C ILE A 530 -29.14 -15.66 -25.96
N THR A 531 -28.31 -16.52 -26.56
CA THR A 531 -28.35 -17.98 -26.41
C THR A 531 -28.13 -18.43 -24.96
N SER A 532 -27.45 -17.65 -24.14
CA SER A 532 -27.24 -17.97 -22.73
C SER A 532 -28.45 -17.70 -21.86
N VAL A 533 -29.38 -16.83 -22.29
CA VAL A 533 -30.52 -16.37 -21.48
C VAL A 533 -31.91 -16.69 -22.10
N MET A 534 -31.98 -17.10 -23.36
CA MET A 534 -33.25 -17.38 -24.03
C MET A 534 -34.10 -18.50 -23.37
N HIS A 535 -33.52 -19.28 -22.49
CA HIS A 535 -34.18 -20.40 -21.78
C HIS A 535 -34.49 -20.05 -20.32
N THR A 536 -34.31 -18.79 -19.90
CA THR A 536 -34.60 -18.34 -18.54
C THR A 536 -36.10 -18.06 -18.38
N ASP A 537 -36.59 -18.13 -17.14
CA ASP A 537 -38.00 -17.87 -16.84
C ASP A 537 -38.39 -16.43 -17.16
N GLN A 538 -37.47 -15.49 -17.01
CA GLN A 538 -37.64 -14.08 -17.26
C GLN A 538 -36.33 -13.48 -17.83
N ILE A 539 -36.48 -12.54 -18.77
CA ILE A 539 -35.38 -11.78 -19.35
C ILE A 539 -35.61 -10.29 -19.05
N VAL A 540 -34.57 -9.65 -18.52
CA VAL A 540 -34.55 -8.21 -18.24
C VAL A 540 -33.61 -7.57 -19.25
N ILE A 541 -34.10 -6.57 -19.98
CA ILE A 541 -33.26 -5.77 -20.90
C ILE A 541 -32.88 -4.48 -20.19
N LEU A 542 -31.57 -4.26 -20.02
CA LEU A 542 -31.03 -3.01 -19.49
C LEU A 542 -30.46 -2.15 -20.62
N GLU A 543 -30.90 -0.90 -20.67
CA GLU A 543 -30.40 0.12 -21.58
C GLU A 543 -30.15 1.43 -20.81
N ASP A 544 -28.97 2.01 -20.97
CA ASP A 544 -28.54 3.28 -20.35
C ASP A 544 -28.86 3.36 -18.85
N GLY A 545 -28.62 2.26 -18.12
CA GLY A 545 -28.83 2.18 -16.67
C GLY A 545 -30.31 2.11 -16.24
N ARG A 546 -31.23 1.80 -17.15
CA ARG A 546 -32.67 1.63 -16.88
C ARG A 546 -33.15 0.26 -17.33
N VAL A 547 -34.21 -0.24 -16.70
CA VAL A 547 -34.93 -1.40 -17.19
C VAL A 547 -35.78 -0.96 -18.38
N HIS A 548 -35.45 -1.43 -19.56
CA HIS A 548 -36.16 -1.15 -20.80
C HIS A 548 -37.40 -2.04 -20.94
N ALA A 549 -37.20 -3.36 -20.82
CA ALA A 549 -38.27 -4.34 -20.92
C ALA A 549 -38.00 -5.56 -20.04
N VAL A 550 -39.10 -6.23 -19.64
CA VAL A 550 -39.05 -7.48 -18.88
C VAL A 550 -40.09 -8.45 -19.49
N GLY A 551 -39.67 -9.68 -19.78
CA GLY A 551 -40.57 -10.68 -20.36
C GLY A 551 -39.90 -12.04 -20.55
N THR A 552 -40.63 -12.97 -21.16
CA THR A 552 -40.08 -14.25 -21.64
C THR A 552 -39.44 -14.07 -23.03
N HIS A 553 -38.60 -15.03 -23.45
CA HIS A 553 -38.04 -15.03 -24.80
C HIS A 553 -39.12 -14.80 -25.89
N GLU A 554 -40.23 -15.53 -25.80
CA GLU A 554 -41.31 -15.46 -26.77
C GLU A 554 -41.99 -14.11 -26.79
N SER A 555 -42.29 -13.54 -25.60
CA SER A 555 -42.95 -12.24 -25.49
C SER A 555 -42.08 -11.09 -25.98
N LEU A 556 -40.81 -11.10 -25.66
CA LEU A 556 -39.85 -10.07 -26.09
C LEU A 556 -39.55 -10.17 -27.59
N LEU A 557 -39.45 -11.38 -28.12
CA LEU A 557 -39.25 -11.59 -29.57
C LEU A 557 -40.45 -11.12 -30.38
N ALA A 558 -41.67 -11.22 -29.82
CA ALA A 558 -42.90 -10.76 -30.48
C ALA A 558 -43.11 -9.24 -30.40
N GLY A 559 -42.65 -8.59 -29.30
CA GLY A 559 -43.10 -7.21 -28.99
C GLY A 559 -42.00 -6.18 -28.75
N ASP A 560 -40.74 -6.58 -28.53
CA ASP A 560 -39.65 -5.64 -28.19
C ASP A 560 -38.65 -5.45 -29.35
N PRO A 561 -38.52 -4.22 -29.90
CA PRO A 561 -37.63 -3.97 -31.05
C PRO A 561 -36.15 -4.19 -30.72
N ILE A 562 -35.70 -3.85 -29.50
CA ILE A 562 -34.30 -3.99 -29.09
C ILE A 562 -33.94 -5.46 -28.97
N TYR A 563 -34.83 -6.27 -28.36
CA TYR A 563 -34.62 -7.71 -28.27
C TYR A 563 -34.57 -8.37 -29.66
N GLN A 564 -35.48 -7.95 -30.58
CA GLN A 564 -35.47 -8.44 -31.95
C GLN A 564 -34.19 -8.10 -32.69
N GLU A 565 -33.65 -6.89 -32.53
CA GLU A 565 -32.41 -6.45 -33.13
C GLU A 565 -31.21 -7.28 -32.62
N ILE A 566 -31.10 -7.46 -31.29
CA ILE A 566 -30.06 -8.29 -30.67
C ILE A 566 -30.16 -9.72 -31.18
N TYR A 567 -31.38 -10.29 -31.21
CA TYR A 567 -31.62 -11.66 -31.71
C TYR A 567 -31.23 -11.81 -33.17
N ALA A 568 -31.68 -10.91 -34.03
CA ALA A 568 -31.35 -10.94 -35.46
C ALA A 568 -29.85 -10.79 -35.72
N SER A 569 -29.18 -9.88 -35.00
CA SER A 569 -27.74 -9.67 -35.10
C SER A 569 -26.92 -10.91 -34.73
N GLN A 570 -27.33 -11.59 -33.65
CA GLN A 570 -26.57 -12.75 -33.15
C GLN A 570 -26.89 -14.06 -33.87
N MET A 571 -28.09 -14.23 -34.40
CA MET A 571 -28.48 -15.44 -35.15
C MET A 571 -28.05 -15.39 -36.61
N LYS A 572 -28.10 -14.23 -37.27
CA LYS A 572 -27.59 -14.06 -38.65
C LYS A 572 -26.08 -14.22 -38.74
N GLY A 573 -25.32 -13.84 -37.73
CA GLY A 573 -23.88 -14.04 -37.70
C GLY A 573 -23.43 -15.49 -37.54
N GLY A 574 -24.34 -16.42 -37.24
CA GLY A 574 -24.09 -17.88 -37.16
C GLY A 574 -24.22 -18.63 -38.48
N GLU A 575 -24.94 -18.06 -39.47
CA GLU A 575 -25.17 -18.69 -40.76
C GLU A 575 -24.08 -18.39 -41.82
N ASP A 576 -23.22 -17.41 -41.61
CA ASP A 576 -22.27 -16.92 -42.62
C ASP A 576 -20.88 -17.62 -42.59
N HIS A 577 -20.73 -18.69 -41.84
CA HIS A 577 -19.51 -19.54 -41.85
C HIS A 577 -19.62 -20.78 -42.73
N GLY A 578 -20.54 -20.79 -43.68
CA GLY A 578 -20.79 -21.90 -44.61
C GLY A 578 -20.67 -21.55 -46.09
N VAL A 579 -19.73 -20.69 -46.51
CA VAL A 579 -19.40 -20.52 -47.93
C VAL A 579 -18.21 -21.42 -48.24
N PRO A 580 -18.39 -22.47 -49.12
CA PRO A 580 -17.27 -23.29 -49.57
C PRO A 580 -16.38 -22.42 -50.46
N ALA A 581 -15.08 -22.42 -50.19
CA ALA A 581 -14.07 -21.83 -51.07
C ALA A 581 -14.18 -22.49 -52.45
N THR A 582 -14.77 -21.78 -53.42
CA THR A 582 -14.59 -22.05 -54.83
C THR A 582 -13.26 -21.45 -55.26
N GLU A 583 -12.46 -22.31 -55.82
CA GLU A 583 -11.17 -22.09 -56.49
C GLU A 583 -11.15 -20.84 -57.37
N CYS A 584 -10.11 -20.01 -57.21
CA CYS A 584 -9.35 -19.43 -58.30
C CYS A 584 -7.93 -19.07 -57.83
#